data_06edb335e6587d8dc6108426a6b52db3
#
_entry.id   06edb335e6587d8dc6108426a6b52db3
#
_cell.length_a   1.000
_cell.length_b   1.000
_cell.length_c   1.000
_cell.angle_alpha   90.00
_cell.angle_beta   90.00
_cell.angle_gamma   90.00
#
_symmetry.space_group_name_H-M   'P 1'
#
loop_
_entity.id
_entity.type
_entity.pdbx_description
1 polymer ?
#
loop_
_entity_poly.entity_id
_entity_poly.type
_entity_poly.pdbx_seq_one_letter_code
_entity_poly.pdbx_strand_id
1 'polypeptide(L)'
;QALLKGLQIVSKHLAMEIVRGGEGATKLVAITVSDAKSKDEARRVARTVANSLLVKTAVHGADPNWGRILAAAGRSGVTFNPSLATVSVGGVLLFEHGMPHDEASSKAGLHLQGDTIEIEVGLGLKSGFSATVWTCDLSAEYVRINGEYRT
;
A
#
# COMPACT_ATOMS: atom_id res chain seq x y z
N GLN A 1 27.26 0.91 -15.10
CA GLN A 1 26.56 1.00 -13.80
C GLN A 1 25.87 2.37 -13.62
N ALA A 2 26.52 3.52 -13.94
CA ALA A 2 25.93 4.85 -13.78
C ALA A 2 24.66 5.06 -14.65
N LEU A 3 24.70 4.64 -15.92
CA LEU A 3 23.55 4.71 -16.82
C LEU A 3 22.34 3.91 -16.29
N LEU A 4 22.58 2.68 -15.81
CA LEU A 4 21.52 1.85 -15.25
C LEU A 4 20.86 2.50 -14.02
N LYS A 5 21.68 3.07 -13.12
CA LYS A 5 21.15 3.83 -11.96
C LYS A 5 20.34 5.04 -12.42
N GLY A 6 20.84 5.81 -13.40
CA GLY A 6 20.11 6.95 -13.96
C GLY A 6 18.75 6.54 -14.55
N LEU A 7 18.71 5.48 -15.36
CA LEU A 7 17.47 4.94 -15.91
C LEU A 7 16.49 4.49 -14.83
N GLN A 8 16.97 3.82 -13.77
CA GLN A 8 16.13 3.40 -12.65
C GLN A 8 15.51 4.58 -11.92
N ILE A 9 16.28 5.66 -11.67
CA ILE A 9 15.78 6.87 -11.00
C ILE A 9 14.70 7.54 -11.86
N VAL A 10 14.98 7.76 -13.15
CA VAL A 10 14.04 8.40 -14.08
C VAL A 10 12.77 7.55 -14.24
N SER A 11 12.90 6.25 -14.46
CA SER A 11 11.76 5.35 -14.61
C SER A 11 10.88 5.30 -13.37
N LYS A 12 11.50 5.30 -12.16
CA LYS A 12 10.77 5.37 -10.91
C LYS A 12 10.02 6.69 -10.76
N HIS A 13 10.68 7.82 -11.06
CA HIS A 13 10.07 9.14 -11.00
C HIS A 13 8.85 9.23 -11.93
N LEU A 14 9.02 8.85 -13.20
CA LEU A 14 7.92 8.85 -14.18
C LEU A 14 6.77 7.93 -13.76
N ALA A 15 7.05 6.75 -13.23
CA ALA A 15 6.01 5.85 -12.73
C ALA A 15 5.22 6.48 -11.57
N MET A 16 5.88 7.21 -10.67
CA MET A 16 5.20 7.91 -9.57
C MET A 16 4.34 9.08 -10.07
N GLU A 17 4.82 9.82 -11.09
CA GLU A 17 4.05 10.90 -11.69
C GLU A 17 2.79 10.38 -12.43
N ILE A 18 2.88 9.22 -13.09
CA ILE A 18 1.71 8.56 -13.66
C ILE A 18 0.67 8.22 -12.58
N VAL A 19 1.12 7.71 -11.42
CA VAL A 19 0.22 7.38 -10.31
C VAL A 19 -0.41 8.63 -9.73
N ARG A 20 0.36 9.71 -9.53
CA ARG A 20 -0.15 11.01 -9.05
C ARG A 20 -1.15 11.64 -9.99
N GLY A 21 -0.94 11.49 -11.30
CA GLY A 21 -1.84 11.98 -12.34
C GLY A 21 -3.08 11.13 -12.57
N GLY A 22 -3.35 10.12 -11.74
CA GLY A 22 -4.56 9.30 -11.84
C GLY A 22 -5.83 10.15 -11.67
N GLU A 23 -6.85 9.85 -12.47
CA GLU A 23 -8.14 10.57 -12.39
C GLU A 23 -8.72 10.50 -10.98
N GLY A 24 -9.03 11.68 -10.42
CA GLY A 24 -9.58 11.79 -9.06
C GLY A 24 -8.64 11.36 -7.93
N ALA A 25 -7.36 11.09 -8.22
CA ALA A 25 -6.38 10.75 -7.18
C ALA A 25 -6.07 11.97 -6.31
N THR A 26 -6.01 11.78 -5.00
CA THR A 26 -5.63 12.83 -4.05
C THR A 26 -4.35 12.48 -3.27
N LYS A 27 -3.94 11.21 -3.29
CA LYS A 27 -2.79 10.71 -2.52
C LYS A 27 -1.96 9.72 -3.34
N LEU A 28 -0.64 9.84 -3.23
CA LEU A 28 0.31 8.82 -3.69
C LEU A 28 0.53 7.81 -2.55
N VAL A 29 0.36 6.53 -2.81
CA VAL A 29 0.48 5.48 -1.81
C VAL A 29 1.61 4.52 -2.18
N ALA A 30 2.59 4.37 -1.31
CA ALA A 30 3.63 3.36 -1.41
C ALA A 30 3.26 2.17 -0.52
N ILE A 31 3.15 0.98 -1.09
CA ILE A 31 2.88 -0.25 -0.36
C ILE A 31 4.11 -1.12 -0.42
N THR A 32 4.75 -1.31 0.71
CA THR A 32 5.93 -2.16 0.87
C THR A 32 5.54 -3.44 1.59
N VAL A 33 5.85 -4.57 0.97
CA VAL A 33 5.74 -5.89 1.61
C VAL A 33 7.13 -6.41 1.87
N SER A 34 7.38 -6.86 3.08
CA SER A 34 8.66 -7.41 3.54
C SER A 34 8.49 -8.83 4.09
N ASP A 35 9.63 -9.47 4.34
CA ASP A 35 9.70 -10.81 4.93
C ASP A 35 8.88 -11.87 4.18
N ALA A 36 8.82 -11.76 2.85
CA ALA A 36 8.21 -12.76 1.98
C ALA A 36 9.21 -13.86 1.62
N LYS A 37 8.74 -15.01 1.20
CA LYS A 37 9.57 -16.15 0.76
C LYS A 37 10.42 -15.84 -0.48
N SER A 38 9.93 -14.92 -1.32
CA SER A 38 10.62 -14.45 -2.52
C SER A 38 10.19 -13.02 -2.87
N LYS A 39 10.98 -12.35 -3.73
CA LYS A 39 10.63 -11.02 -4.26
C LYS A 39 9.33 -11.03 -5.06
N ASP A 40 9.04 -12.13 -5.76
CA ASP A 40 7.82 -12.27 -6.55
C ASP A 40 6.58 -12.42 -5.65
N GLU A 41 6.69 -13.15 -4.55
CA GLU A 41 5.62 -13.22 -3.54
C GLU A 41 5.38 -11.86 -2.88
N ALA A 42 6.46 -11.15 -2.46
CA ALA A 42 6.33 -9.80 -1.93
C ALA A 42 5.61 -8.87 -2.90
N ARG A 43 5.98 -8.90 -4.19
CA ARG A 43 5.35 -8.08 -5.24
C ARG A 43 3.88 -8.45 -5.45
N ARG A 44 3.55 -9.74 -5.42
CA ARG A 44 2.17 -10.21 -5.59
C ARG A 44 1.27 -9.74 -4.46
N VAL A 45 1.73 -9.85 -3.21
CA VAL A 45 1.00 -9.32 -2.05
C VAL A 45 0.84 -7.81 -2.16
N ALA A 46 1.94 -7.08 -2.42
CA ALA A 46 1.91 -5.62 -2.55
C ALA A 46 0.93 -5.15 -3.63
N ARG A 47 0.90 -5.80 -4.80
CA ARG A 47 -0.08 -5.51 -5.87
C ARG A 47 -1.51 -5.80 -5.46
N THR A 48 -1.75 -6.88 -4.71
CA THR A 48 -3.10 -7.22 -4.25
C THR A 48 -3.62 -6.18 -3.27
N VAL A 49 -2.78 -5.71 -2.35
CA VAL A 49 -3.12 -4.62 -1.43
C VAL A 49 -3.35 -3.31 -2.20
N ALA A 50 -2.44 -2.97 -3.13
CA ALA A 50 -2.52 -1.75 -3.96
C ALA A 50 -3.80 -1.67 -4.81
N ASN A 51 -4.32 -2.81 -5.28
CA ASN A 51 -5.52 -2.90 -6.09
C ASN A 51 -6.81 -3.14 -5.27
N SER A 52 -6.71 -3.19 -3.94
CA SER A 52 -7.87 -3.36 -3.09
C SER A 52 -8.70 -2.07 -2.99
N LEU A 53 -9.92 -2.08 -3.51
CA LEU A 53 -10.83 -0.93 -3.42
C LEU A 53 -11.08 -0.52 -1.96
N LEU A 54 -11.20 -1.49 -1.05
CA LEU A 54 -11.41 -1.21 0.38
C LEU A 54 -10.18 -0.55 1.03
N VAL A 55 -8.96 -0.91 0.63
CA VAL A 55 -7.74 -0.24 1.10
C VAL A 55 -7.67 1.17 0.52
N LYS A 56 -7.89 1.34 -0.78
CA LYS A 56 -7.82 2.64 -1.45
C LYS A 56 -8.86 3.64 -0.89
N THR A 57 -10.07 3.19 -0.58
CA THR A 57 -11.11 4.03 0.06
C THR A 57 -10.79 4.34 1.52
N ALA A 58 -10.20 3.40 2.27
CA ALA A 58 -9.75 3.67 3.63
C ALA A 58 -8.66 4.75 3.65
N VAL A 59 -7.68 4.67 2.74
CA VAL A 59 -6.64 5.71 2.57
C VAL A 59 -7.25 7.05 2.22
N HIS A 60 -8.22 7.10 1.30
CA HIS A 60 -8.94 8.33 0.95
C HIS A 60 -9.58 8.97 2.17
N GLY A 61 -10.30 8.18 2.96
CA GLY A 61 -10.99 8.62 4.18
C GLY A 61 -10.10 8.81 5.41
N ALA A 62 -8.77 8.69 5.26
CA ALA A 62 -7.80 8.74 6.37
C ALA A 62 -8.12 7.73 7.50
N ASP A 63 -8.68 6.57 7.14
CA ASP A 63 -8.99 5.44 8.04
C ASP A 63 -7.79 4.47 8.10
N PRO A 64 -7.07 4.37 9.24
CA PRO A 64 -5.91 3.48 9.38
C PRO A 64 -6.34 2.02 9.58
N ASN A 65 -7.08 1.50 8.62
CA ASN A 65 -7.75 0.21 8.68
C ASN A 65 -6.80 -0.95 8.39
N TRP A 66 -6.05 -1.38 9.40
CA TRP A 66 -5.14 -2.52 9.31
C TRP A 66 -5.87 -3.81 8.87
N GLY A 67 -7.13 -3.99 9.27
CA GLY A 67 -7.93 -5.17 8.93
C GLY A 67 -8.17 -5.29 7.43
N ARG A 68 -8.49 -4.19 6.73
CA ARG A 68 -8.62 -4.16 5.26
C ARG A 68 -7.29 -4.44 4.57
N ILE A 69 -6.18 -3.93 5.11
CA ILE A 69 -4.84 -4.16 4.58
C ILE A 69 -4.48 -5.64 4.70
N LEU A 70 -4.63 -6.23 5.88
CA LEU A 70 -4.33 -7.63 6.14
C LEU A 70 -5.24 -8.59 5.36
N ALA A 71 -6.54 -8.28 5.26
CA ALA A 71 -7.49 -9.05 4.44
C ALA A 71 -7.11 -9.01 2.95
N ALA A 72 -6.67 -7.85 2.44
CA ALA A 72 -6.18 -7.74 1.07
C ALA A 72 -4.90 -8.57 0.86
N ALA A 73 -3.96 -8.54 1.80
CA ALA A 73 -2.76 -9.37 1.77
C ALA A 73 -3.09 -10.87 1.74
N GLY A 74 -4.04 -11.31 2.58
CA GLY A 74 -4.52 -12.71 2.63
C GLY A 74 -5.14 -13.21 1.33
N ARG A 75 -5.70 -12.30 0.51
CA ARG A 75 -6.31 -12.60 -0.79
C ARG A 75 -5.30 -12.76 -1.93
N SER A 76 -4.01 -12.54 -1.68
CA SER A 76 -2.95 -12.55 -2.70
C SER A 76 -2.64 -13.94 -3.29
N GLY A 77 -3.11 -15.02 -2.68
CA GLY A 77 -2.71 -16.38 -3.01
C GLY A 77 -1.29 -16.74 -2.53
N VAL A 78 -0.68 -15.89 -1.69
CA VAL A 78 0.58 -16.19 -0.98
C VAL A 78 0.23 -16.71 0.40
N THR A 79 0.81 -17.84 0.77
CA THR A 79 0.61 -18.41 2.10
C THR A 79 1.55 -17.77 3.11
N PHE A 80 1.00 -17.19 4.16
CA PHE A 80 1.72 -16.70 5.33
C PHE A 80 0.88 -16.90 6.60
N ASN A 81 1.51 -16.82 7.77
CA ASN A 81 0.81 -16.90 9.05
C ASN A 81 0.38 -15.49 9.50
N PRO A 82 -0.94 -15.20 9.56
CA PRO A 82 -1.42 -13.88 10.00
C PRO A 82 -0.96 -13.48 11.40
N SER A 83 -0.73 -14.45 12.30
CA SER A 83 -0.23 -14.15 13.65
C SER A 83 1.23 -13.68 13.69
N LEU A 84 1.98 -13.87 12.60
CA LEU A 84 3.35 -13.37 12.46
C LEU A 84 3.42 -12.11 11.57
N ALA A 85 2.29 -11.75 10.96
CA ALA A 85 2.22 -10.58 10.10
C ALA A 85 2.24 -9.29 10.92
N THR A 86 2.77 -8.24 10.30
CA THR A 86 2.73 -6.87 10.83
C THR A 86 2.09 -5.93 9.82
N VAL A 87 1.42 -4.90 10.30
CA VAL A 87 0.90 -3.81 9.47
C VAL A 87 1.26 -2.48 10.11
N SER A 88 1.92 -1.61 9.33
CA SER A 88 2.25 -0.25 9.74
C SER A 88 1.78 0.77 8.69
N VAL A 89 1.45 1.96 9.14
CA VAL A 89 1.08 3.11 8.30
C VAL A 89 1.87 4.32 8.77
N GLY A 90 2.67 4.91 7.90
CA GLY A 90 3.56 6.02 8.24
C GLY A 90 4.54 5.69 9.37
N GLY A 91 5.06 4.46 9.38
CA GLY A 91 5.94 3.95 10.44
C GLY A 91 5.23 3.68 11.78
N VAL A 92 3.90 3.86 11.86
CA VAL A 92 3.11 3.58 13.05
C VAL A 92 2.59 2.14 12.98
N LEU A 93 3.00 1.30 13.91
CA LEU A 93 2.59 -0.10 14.00
C LEU A 93 1.11 -0.18 14.45
N LEU A 94 0.28 -0.84 13.64
CA LEU A 94 -1.16 -0.99 13.88
C LEU A 94 -1.58 -2.42 14.20
N PHE A 95 -0.76 -3.40 13.79
CA PHE A 95 -1.05 -4.81 14.00
C PHE A 95 0.23 -5.61 14.05
N GLU A 96 0.38 -6.45 15.08
CA GLU A 96 1.43 -7.46 15.19
C GLU A 96 1.02 -8.59 16.16
N HIS A 97 1.67 -9.74 16.05
CA HIS A 97 1.41 -10.91 16.91
C HIS A 97 -0.08 -11.31 17.03
N GLY A 98 -0.86 -11.09 15.97
CA GLY A 98 -2.29 -11.34 15.96
C GLY A 98 -3.13 -10.33 16.72
N MET A 99 -2.54 -9.22 17.21
CA MET A 99 -3.21 -8.22 18.04
C MET A 99 -3.19 -6.82 17.39
N PRO A 100 -4.30 -6.07 17.43
CA PRO A 100 -4.31 -4.68 17.02
C PRO A 100 -3.68 -3.77 18.08
N HIS A 101 -3.18 -2.61 17.62
CA HIS A 101 -2.72 -1.48 18.44
C HIS A 101 -3.66 -0.29 18.24
N ASP A 102 -4.88 -0.37 18.79
CA ASP A 102 -5.93 0.63 18.55
C ASP A 102 -5.56 2.02 19.06
N GLU A 103 -4.73 2.11 20.10
CA GLU A 103 -4.19 3.37 20.64
C GLU A 103 -3.28 4.12 19.64
N ALA A 104 -2.70 3.41 18.67
CA ALA A 104 -1.85 3.98 17.64
C ALA A 104 -2.65 4.57 16.45
N SER A 105 -3.95 4.28 16.36
CA SER A 105 -4.80 4.63 15.21
C SER A 105 -4.85 6.14 14.95
N SER A 106 -4.93 6.97 15.99
CA SER A 106 -4.96 8.43 15.83
C SER A 106 -3.69 8.97 15.16
N LYS A 107 -2.51 8.43 15.53
CA LYS A 107 -1.22 8.84 14.95
C LYS A 107 -1.10 8.41 13.48
N ALA A 108 -1.53 7.19 13.16
CA ALA A 108 -1.57 6.71 11.79
C ALA A 108 -2.58 7.49 10.93
N GLY A 109 -3.73 7.85 11.51
CA GLY A 109 -4.74 8.69 10.86
C GLY A 109 -4.21 10.07 10.47
N LEU A 110 -3.36 10.69 11.30
CA LEU A 110 -2.69 11.95 10.98
C LEU A 110 -1.76 11.80 9.76
N HIS A 111 -1.00 10.70 9.66
CA HIS A 111 -0.18 10.43 8.48
C HIS A 111 -1.04 10.29 7.22
N LEU A 112 -2.19 9.61 7.33
CA LEU A 112 -3.12 9.42 6.22
C LEU A 112 -3.79 10.72 5.72
N GLN A 113 -3.71 11.83 6.45
CA GLN A 113 -4.18 13.14 6.00
C GLN A 113 -3.21 13.81 5.00
N GLY A 114 -1.98 13.32 4.90
CA GLY A 114 -1.00 13.79 3.94
C GLY A 114 -1.31 13.37 2.49
N ASP A 115 -0.48 13.81 1.57
CA ASP A 115 -0.57 13.50 0.12
C ASP A 115 0.33 12.34 -0.31
N THR A 116 1.26 11.92 0.55
CA THR A 116 2.18 10.80 0.32
C THR A 116 2.09 9.83 1.51
N ILE A 117 1.62 8.62 1.24
CA ILE A 117 1.28 7.63 2.26
C ILE A 117 2.18 6.41 2.12
N GLU A 118 2.75 5.96 3.23
CA GLU A 118 3.48 4.70 3.32
C GLU A 118 2.66 3.66 4.10
N ILE A 119 2.49 2.48 3.48
CA ILE A 119 1.89 1.29 4.10
C ILE A 119 2.92 0.17 4.05
N GLU A 120 3.18 -0.47 5.17
CA GLU A 120 4.10 -1.59 5.27
C GLU A 120 3.37 -2.82 5.79
N VAL A 121 3.64 -3.97 5.14
CA VAL A 121 3.12 -5.28 5.53
C VAL A 121 4.27 -6.26 5.64
N GLY A 122 4.58 -6.71 6.86
CA GLY A 122 5.52 -7.79 7.11
C GLY A 122 4.81 -9.14 7.09
N LEU A 123 5.36 -10.12 6.35
CA LEU A 123 4.78 -11.47 6.29
C LEU A 123 5.37 -12.43 7.34
N GLY A 124 6.37 -11.98 8.10
CA GLY A 124 6.93 -12.70 9.26
C GLY A 124 7.82 -13.89 8.94
N LEU A 125 8.27 -14.08 7.68
CA LEU A 125 9.12 -15.21 7.30
C LEU A 125 10.63 -14.94 7.53
N LYS A 126 11.01 -13.72 7.95
CA LYS A 126 12.41 -13.29 8.25
C LYS A 126 13.40 -13.59 7.12
N SER A 127 12.95 -13.58 5.87
CA SER A 127 13.73 -13.99 4.70
C SER A 127 14.47 -12.84 4.01
N GLY A 128 14.17 -11.58 4.39
CA GLY A 128 14.75 -10.36 3.83
C GLY A 128 14.26 -9.98 2.43
N PHE A 129 13.38 -10.77 1.79
CA PHE A 129 12.80 -10.39 0.50
C PHE A 129 11.68 -9.36 0.67
N SER A 130 11.77 -8.30 -0.13
CA SER A 130 10.78 -7.21 -0.11
C SER A 130 10.48 -6.70 -1.51
N ALA A 131 9.33 -6.02 -1.64
CA ALA A 131 8.94 -5.29 -2.84
C ALA A 131 8.04 -4.12 -2.48
N THR A 132 8.19 -3.00 -3.21
CA THR A 132 7.32 -1.84 -3.12
C THR A 132 6.54 -1.65 -4.41
N VAL A 133 5.25 -1.34 -4.29
CA VAL A 133 4.34 -0.98 -5.37
C VAL A 133 3.71 0.37 -5.05
N TRP A 134 3.56 1.22 -6.05
CA TRP A 134 2.89 2.52 -5.91
C TRP A 134 1.48 2.47 -6.49
N THR A 135 0.56 3.13 -5.83
CA THR A 135 -0.84 3.29 -6.24
C THR A 135 -1.35 4.65 -5.74
N CYS A 136 -2.59 4.99 -6.07
CA CYS A 136 -3.29 6.15 -5.52
C CYS A 136 -4.48 5.70 -4.66
N ASP A 137 -5.06 6.63 -3.93
CA ASP A 137 -6.35 6.43 -3.24
C ASP A 137 -7.50 6.25 -4.25
N LEU A 138 -8.71 6.04 -3.74
CA LEU A 138 -9.93 5.98 -4.54
C LEU A 138 -10.95 6.97 -3.95
N SER A 139 -11.16 8.08 -4.67
CA SER A 139 -12.08 9.15 -4.31
C SER A 139 -13.45 8.99 -4.99
N ALA A 140 -14.45 9.70 -4.49
CA ALA A 140 -15.74 9.83 -5.17
C ALA A 140 -15.60 10.51 -6.55
N GLU A 141 -14.61 11.39 -6.72
CA GLU A 141 -14.31 12.08 -7.97
C GLU A 141 -13.90 11.11 -9.09
N TYR A 142 -13.14 10.04 -8.77
CA TYR A 142 -12.85 8.97 -9.72
C TYR A 142 -14.13 8.38 -10.32
N VAL A 143 -15.12 8.09 -9.46
CA VAL A 143 -16.41 7.52 -9.90
C VAL A 143 -17.18 8.54 -10.74
N ARG A 144 -17.20 9.82 -10.34
CA ARG A 144 -17.87 10.89 -11.08
C ARG A 144 -17.31 11.05 -12.48
N ILE A 145 -15.97 11.20 -12.60
CA ILE A 145 -15.29 11.36 -13.89
C ILE A 145 -15.60 10.18 -14.82
N ASN A 146 -15.43 8.96 -14.32
CA ASN A 146 -15.58 7.76 -15.16
C ASN A 146 -17.06 7.41 -15.44
N GLY A 147 -17.99 7.82 -14.57
CA GLY A 147 -19.43 7.63 -14.77
C GLY A 147 -20.04 8.61 -15.76
N GLU A 148 -19.47 9.82 -15.89
CA GLU A 148 -19.95 10.87 -16.80
C GLU A 148 -19.25 10.81 -18.19
N TYR A 149 -18.12 10.11 -18.27
CA TYR A 149 -17.35 10.01 -19.52
C TYR A 149 -18.11 9.19 -20.55
N ARG A 150 -18.46 9.84 -21.68
CA ARG A 150 -19.01 9.19 -22.87
C ARG A 150 -17.96 9.22 -23.97
N THR A 151 -17.56 8.07 -24.44
CA THR A 151 -16.76 7.90 -25.67
C THR A 151 -17.61 8.10 -26.91
#